data_72890669df93771892edf138f71b0429
#
_entry.id   72890669df93771892edf138f71b0429
#
_cell.length_a   1.000
_cell.length_b   1.000
_cell.length_c   1.000
_cell.angle_alpha   90.00
_cell.angle_beta   90.00
_cell.angle_gamma   90.00
#
_symmetry.space_group_name_H-M   'P 1'
#
loop_
_entity.id
_entity.type
_entity.pdbx_description
1 polymer ?
#
loop_
_entity_poly.entity_id
_entity_poly.type
_entity_poly.pdbx_seq_one_letter_code
_entity_poly.pdbx_strand_id
1 'polypeptide(L)'
;MVKGKKGWIRIVEASIAILFIAGVVLVVINNNELGNDGVSLKILDAEISVLREIQLNSSLRAEVLSSSFPIESGEPGFPEKVREKIDSKTPGYLICVSKICSIVDECTLISENSGSVYAESVLITTNPESSSYDPRKLKIFCWGK
;
A
#
# COMPACT_ATOMS: atom_id res chain seq x y z
N MET A 1 22.90 45.64 -45.31
CA MET A 1 22.19 44.33 -45.22
C MET A 1 22.81 43.47 -44.15
N VAL A 2 22.32 43.55 -42.90
CA VAL A 2 22.78 42.70 -41.78
C VAL A 2 21.52 42.19 -41.02
N LYS A 3 20.58 41.57 -41.74
CA LYS A 3 19.33 41.06 -41.17
C LYS A 3 19.30 39.52 -40.94
N GLY A 4 20.32 38.78 -41.37
CA GLY A 4 20.31 37.32 -41.29
C GLY A 4 20.92 36.69 -40.03
N LYS A 5 21.83 37.39 -39.34
CA LYS A 5 22.61 36.80 -38.22
C LYS A 5 21.82 36.71 -36.90
N LYS A 6 20.83 37.56 -36.65
CA LYS A 6 20.03 37.53 -35.39
C LYS A 6 18.98 36.42 -35.35
N GLY A 7 18.50 35.97 -36.50
CA GLY A 7 17.52 34.87 -36.55
C GLY A 7 18.12 33.50 -36.21
N TRP A 8 19.32 33.24 -36.68
CA TRP A 8 20.01 31.96 -36.46
C TRP A 8 20.38 31.77 -34.98
N ILE A 9 20.84 32.85 -34.31
CA ILE A 9 21.19 32.81 -32.88
C ILE A 9 19.97 32.42 -32.03
N ARG A 10 18.78 32.94 -32.33
CA ARG A 10 17.55 32.58 -31.60
C ARG A 10 17.13 31.12 -31.80
N ILE A 11 17.36 30.56 -32.97
CA ILE A 11 17.07 29.15 -33.24
C ILE A 11 18.03 28.25 -32.44
N VAL A 12 19.31 28.61 -32.39
CA VAL A 12 20.29 27.85 -31.59
C VAL A 12 20.00 27.95 -30.10
N GLU A 13 19.64 29.13 -29.61
CA GLU A 13 19.23 29.32 -28.20
C GLU A 13 17.98 28.47 -27.84
N ALA A 14 16.96 28.48 -28.69
CA ALA A 14 15.78 27.65 -28.49
C ALA A 14 16.12 26.15 -28.52
N SER A 15 16.99 25.71 -29.41
CA SER A 15 17.40 24.30 -29.50
C SER A 15 18.16 23.85 -28.26
N ILE A 16 19.05 24.67 -27.73
CA ILE A 16 19.80 24.41 -26.50
C ILE A 16 18.84 24.30 -25.32
N ALA A 17 17.87 25.22 -25.20
CA ALA A 17 16.87 25.21 -24.13
C ALA A 17 16.04 23.91 -24.15
N ILE A 18 15.62 23.46 -25.34
CA ILE A 18 14.86 22.21 -25.49
C ILE A 18 15.71 21.00 -25.06
N LEU A 19 16.99 20.96 -25.44
CA LEU A 19 17.90 19.88 -25.06
C LEU A 19 18.13 19.83 -23.55
N PHE A 20 18.25 20.99 -22.88
CA PHE A 20 18.36 21.05 -21.43
C PHE A 20 17.09 20.52 -20.74
N ILE A 21 15.91 20.96 -21.17
CA ILE A 21 14.65 20.48 -20.62
C ILE A 21 14.49 18.98 -20.83
N ALA A 22 14.75 18.48 -22.04
CA ALA A 22 14.71 17.06 -22.34
C ALA A 22 15.70 16.26 -21.50
N GLY A 23 16.91 16.76 -21.29
CA GLY A 23 17.90 16.12 -20.43
C GLY A 23 17.46 16.03 -18.97
N VAL A 24 16.90 17.09 -18.41
CA VAL A 24 16.38 17.10 -17.03
C VAL A 24 15.21 16.12 -16.89
N VAL A 25 14.29 16.11 -17.84
CA VAL A 25 13.12 15.19 -17.83
C VAL A 25 13.59 13.75 -17.89
N LEU A 26 14.55 13.41 -18.76
CA LEU A 26 15.12 12.06 -18.84
C LEU A 26 15.81 11.63 -17.53
N VAL A 27 16.55 12.53 -16.89
CA VAL A 27 17.18 12.23 -15.59
C VAL A 27 16.14 11.99 -14.51
N VAL A 28 15.08 12.79 -14.46
CA VAL A 28 13.99 12.61 -13.47
C VAL A 28 13.25 11.31 -13.69
N ILE A 29 12.93 10.96 -14.94
CA ILE A 29 12.24 9.69 -15.25
C ILE A 29 13.14 8.50 -14.90
N ASN A 30 14.42 8.55 -15.26
CA ASN A 30 15.35 7.46 -14.99
C ASN A 30 15.64 7.27 -13.49
N ASN A 31 15.65 8.34 -12.70
CA ASN A 31 15.82 8.25 -11.25
C ASN A 31 14.58 7.68 -10.55
N ASN A 32 13.38 7.87 -11.10
CA ASN A 32 12.16 7.27 -10.57
C ASN A 32 12.07 5.75 -10.85
N GLU A 33 12.76 5.23 -11.86
CA GLU A 33 12.79 3.78 -12.13
C GLU A 33 13.86 3.03 -11.33
N LEU A 34 14.87 3.74 -10.78
CA LEU A 34 16.00 3.13 -10.06
C LEU A 34 15.81 3.06 -8.54
N GLY A 35 14.73 3.64 -8.00
CA GLY A 35 14.40 3.54 -6.58
C GLY A 35 13.57 2.27 -6.30
N ASN A 36 13.81 1.67 -5.14
CA ASN A 36 13.03 0.60 -4.50
C ASN A 36 11.51 0.90 -4.42
N ASP A 37 11.10 2.06 -4.92
CA ASP A 37 9.73 2.61 -4.85
C ASP A 37 8.72 1.76 -5.64
N GLY A 38 9.15 1.13 -6.73
CA GLY A 38 8.26 0.28 -7.53
C GLY A 38 7.79 -0.99 -6.81
N VAL A 39 8.61 -1.55 -5.92
CA VAL A 39 8.25 -2.72 -5.10
C VAL A 39 7.36 -2.27 -3.95
N SER A 40 7.71 -1.17 -3.28
CA SER A 40 6.93 -0.58 -2.19
C SER A 40 5.51 -0.23 -2.62
N LEU A 41 5.34 0.41 -3.79
CA LEU A 41 4.03 0.76 -4.34
C LEU A 41 3.19 -0.47 -4.67
N LYS A 42 3.80 -1.53 -5.20
CA LYS A 42 3.08 -2.79 -5.48
C LYS A 42 2.62 -3.50 -4.21
N ILE A 43 3.44 -3.47 -3.15
CA ILE A 43 3.08 -4.04 -1.85
C ILE A 43 1.91 -3.26 -1.27
N LEU A 44 2.02 -1.94 -1.23
CA LEU A 44 0.97 -1.05 -0.73
C LEU A 44 -0.35 -1.23 -1.49
N ASP A 45 -0.30 -1.31 -2.81
CA ASP A 45 -1.49 -1.51 -3.65
C ASP A 45 -2.15 -2.88 -3.37
N ALA A 46 -1.37 -3.93 -3.17
CA ALA A 46 -1.87 -5.25 -2.79
C ALA A 46 -2.53 -5.22 -1.40
N GLU A 47 -1.90 -4.59 -0.40
CA GLU A 47 -2.45 -4.45 0.96
C GLU A 47 -3.77 -3.67 0.94
N ILE A 48 -3.81 -2.52 0.29
CA ILE A 48 -5.02 -1.68 0.17
C ILE A 48 -6.13 -2.44 -0.55
N SER A 49 -5.80 -3.15 -1.63
CA SER A 49 -6.77 -3.92 -2.41
C SER A 49 -7.45 -5.00 -1.58
N VAL A 50 -6.67 -5.81 -0.83
CA VAL A 50 -7.23 -6.88 -0.02
C VAL A 50 -8.01 -6.35 1.18
N LEU A 51 -7.52 -5.32 1.85
CA LEU A 51 -8.22 -4.69 2.97
C LEU A 51 -9.56 -4.09 2.54
N ARG A 52 -9.59 -3.45 1.38
CA ARG A 52 -10.82 -2.88 0.82
C ARG A 52 -11.82 -3.96 0.44
N GLU A 53 -11.37 -5.09 -0.11
CA GLU A 53 -12.23 -6.21 -0.43
C GLU A 53 -12.85 -6.82 0.82
N ILE A 54 -12.08 -6.98 1.91
CA ILE A 54 -12.59 -7.45 3.20
C ILE A 54 -13.60 -6.44 3.78
N GLN A 55 -13.31 -5.16 3.70
CA GLN A 55 -14.20 -4.09 4.19
C GLN A 55 -15.53 -4.05 3.44
N LEU A 56 -15.54 -4.29 2.14
CA LEU A 56 -16.75 -4.23 1.32
C LEU A 56 -17.57 -5.53 1.34
N ASN A 57 -16.96 -6.67 1.67
CA ASN A 57 -17.63 -7.95 1.74
C ASN A 57 -18.32 -8.14 3.10
N SER A 58 -19.66 -8.22 3.11
CA SER A 58 -20.43 -8.34 4.34
C SER A 58 -20.12 -9.60 5.16
N SER A 59 -19.82 -10.73 4.51
CA SER A 59 -19.48 -12.00 5.18
C SER A 59 -18.12 -11.90 5.87
N LEU A 60 -17.07 -11.41 5.16
CA LEU A 60 -15.74 -11.25 5.73
C LEU A 60 -15.73 -10.22 6.86
N ARG A 61 -16.49 -9.14 6.69
CA ARG A 61 -16.66 -8.12 7.70
C ARG A 61 -17.30 -8.68 8.97
N ALA A 62 -18.35 -9.49 8.84
CA ALA A 62 -19.00 -10.13 9.98
C ALA A 62 -18.05 -11.05 10.74
N GLU A 63 -17.19 -11.79 10.06
CA GLU A 63 -16.18 -12.65 10.69
C GLU A 63 -15.14 -11.84 11.47
N VAL A 64 -14.66 -10.73 10.93
CA VAL A 64 -13.75 -9.82 11.66
C VAL A 64 -14.42 -9.28 12.92
N LEU A 65 -15.68 -8.86 12.83
CA LEU A 65 -16.42 -8.29 13.96
C LEU A 65 -16.77 -9.33 15.04
N SER A 66 -16.93 -10.60 14.68
CA SER A 66 -17.22 -11.69 15.63
C SER A 66 -15.98 -12.28 16.30
N SER A 67 -14.77 -11.97 15.78
CA SER A 67 -13.52 -12.50 16.34
C SER A 67 -13.18 -11.85 17.68
N SER A 68 -12.45 -12.57 18.54
CA SER A 68 -11.80 -12.00 19.70
C SER A 68 -10.67 -11.04 19.27
N PHE A 69 -10.28 -10.11 20.13
CA PHE A 69 -9.18 -9.19 19.89
C PHE A 69 -8.40 -8.91 21.20
N PRO A 70 -7.10 -8.65 21.14
CA PRO A 70 -6.26 -8.70 19.93
C PRO A 70 -6.03 -10.15 19.48
N ILE A 71 -6.02 -10.40 18.17
CA ILE A 71 -5.72 -11.72 17.59
C ILE A 71 -4.91 -11.59 16.30
N GLU A 72 -3.92 -12.47 16.11
CA GLU A 72 -3.03 -12.49 14.97
C GLU A 72 -3.34 -13.68 14.05
N SER A 73 -3.06 -13.56 12.75
CA SER A 73 -3.41 -14.56 11.72
C SER A 73 -2.83 -15.96 11.94
N GLY A 74 -1.79 -16.09 12.76
CA GLY A 74 -1.20 -17.37 13.17
C GLY A 74 -1.89 -18.02 14.37
N GLU A 75 -2.77 -17.34 15.07
CA GLU A 75 -3.38 -17.80 16.31
C GLU A 75 -4.68 -18.56 16.07
N PRO A 76 -4.99 -19.57 16.91
CA PRO A 76 -6.28 -20.26 16.85
C PRO A 76 -7.42 -19.29 17.20
N GLY A 77 -8.43 -19.24 16.34
CA GLY A 77 -9.57 -18.31 16.48
C GLY A 77 -9.54 -17.11 15.55
N PHE A 78 -8.44 -16.91 14.82
CA PHE A 78 -8.42 -15.94 13.71
C PHE A 78 -9.39 -16.40 12.59
N PRO A 79 -10.20 -15.50 12.00
CA PRO A 79 -11.17 -15.86 10.97
C PRO A 79 -10.50 -16.48 9.73
N GLU A 80 -10.81 -17.75 9.47
CA GLU A 80 -10.14 -18.51 8.41
C GLU A 80 -10.37 -17.94 7.02
N LYS A 81 -11.59 -17.53 6.69
CA LYS A 81 -11.89 -16.94 5.38
C LYS A 81 -11.17 -15.60 5.16
N VAL A 82 -10.97 -14.84 6.24
CA VAL A 82 -10.19 -13.59 6.16
C VAL A 82 -8.73 -13.90 5.88
N ARG A 83 -8.16 -14.91 6.57
CA ARG A 83 -6.80 -15.39 6.34
C ARG A 83 -6.62 -15.88 4.90
N GLU A 84 -7.49 -16.79 4.44
CA GLU A 84 -7.47 -17.32 3.07
C GLU A 84 -7.55 -16.20 2.02
N LYS A 85 -8.36 -15.17 2.30
CA LYS A 85 -8.48 -14.03 1.40
C LYS A 85 -7.19 -13.23 1.31
N ILE A 86 -6.54 -12.98 2.42
CA ILE A 86 -5.24 -12.28 2.48
C ILE A 86 -4.19 -13.13 1.75
N ASP A 87 -4.08 -14.42 2.07
CA ASP A 87 -3.10 -15.32 1.46
C ASP A 87 -3.29 -15.44 -0.05
N SER A 88 -4.54 -15.49 -0.53
CA SER A 88 -4.85 -15.57 -1.96
C SER A 88 -4.46 -14.33 -2.77
N LYS A 89 -4.35 -13.18 -2.12
CA LYS A 89 -3.99 -11.91 -2.75
C LYS A 89 -2.53 -11.50 -2.50
N THR A 90 -1.89 -12.16 -1.55
CA THR A 90 -0.48 -11.90 -1.23
C THR A 90 0.43 -12.49 -2.31
N PRO A 91 1.25 -11.68 -2.97
CA PRO A 91 2.24 -12.18 -3.92
C PRO A 91 3.22 -13.16 -3.28
N GLY A 92 3.60 -14.21 -3.99
CA GLY A 92 4.44 -15.29 -3.46
C GLY A 92 5.85 -14.88 -2.97
N TYR A 93 6.31 -13.67 -3.30
CA TYR A 93 7.56 -13.10 -2.83
C TYR A 93 7.43 -12.30 -1.51
N LEU A 94 6.21 -12.19 -0.97
CA LEU A 94 5.93 -11.53 0.29
C LEU A 94 5.53 -12.52 1.37
N ILE A 95 5.78 -12.13 2.60
CA ILE A 95 5.18 -12.71 3.79
C ILE A 95 4.31 -11.63 4.40
N CYS A 96 3.04 -11.96 4.65
CA CYS A 96 2.11 -11.05 5.28
C CYS A 96 1.51 -11.68 6.54
N VAL A 97 1.44 -10.89 7.59
CA VAL A 97 0.76 -11.22 8.85
C VAL A 97 -0.33 -10.19 9.08
N SER A 98 -1.50 -10.64 9.49
CA SER A 98 -2.61 -9.75 9.79
C SER A 98 -3.00 -9.83 11.26
N LYS A 99 -3.47 -8.71 11.81
CA LYS A 99 -3.89 -8.59 13.20
C LYS A 99 -5.19 -7.83 13.31
N ILE A 100 -6.09 -8.35 14.14
CA ILE A 100 -7.34 -7.68 14.49
C ILE A 100 -7.19 -7.10 15.89
N CYS A 101 -7.43 -5.79 16.03
CA CYS A 101 -7.24 -5.05 17.27
C CYS A 101 -8.43 -4.16 17.58
N SER A 102 -8.50 -3.67 18.81
CA SER A 102 -9.35 -2.53 19.16
C SER A 102 -8.93 -1.27 18.40
N ILE A 103 -9.84 -0.32 18.25
CA ILE A 103 -9.55 0.96 17.57
C ILE A 103 -8.47 1.76 18.31
N VAL A 104 -8.47 1.68 19.62
CA VAL A 104 -7.56 2.45 20.49
C VAL A 104 -6.16 1.84 20.57
N ASP A 105 -6.00 0.58 20.20
CA ASP A 105 -4.72 -0.10 20.25
C ASP A 105 -3.85 0.29 19.04
N GLU A 106 -2.54 0.42 19.28
CA GLU A 106 -1.57 0.71 18.20
C GLU A 106 -1.44 -0.45 17.21
N CYS A 107 -1.86 -1.67 17.61
CA CYS A 107 -1.82 -2.85 16.76
C CYS A 107 -0.41 -3.09 16.19
N THR A 108 0.56 -3.30 17.06
CA THR A 108 1.96 -3.57 16.69
C THR A 108 2.21 -5.06 16.49
N LEU A 109 3.19 -5.41 15.65
CA LEU A 109 3.72 -6.76 15.57
C LEU A 109 4.59 -7.06 16.78
N ILE A 110 4.50 -8.29 17.28
CA ILE A 110 5.36 -8.79 18.37
C ILE A 110 6.69 -9.33 17.80
N SER A 111 6.77 -9.58 16.50
CA SER A 111 7.94 -10.16 15.84
C SER A 111 8.96 -9.08 15.46
N GLU A 112 10.20 -9.26 15.91
CA GLU A 112 11.35 -8.48 15.47
C GLU A 112 11.78 -8.92 14.07
N ASN A 113 11.30 -8.23 13.04
CA ASN A 113 11.81 -8.39 11.68
C ASN A 113 12.86 -7.33 11.40
N SER A 114 14.04 -7.75 10.97
CA SER A 114 15.18 -6.89 10.64
C SER A 114 15.08 -6.20 9.27
N GLY A 115 13.96 -6.37 8.55
CA GLY A 115 13.70 -5.81 7.23
C GLY A 115 12.71 -4.66 7.22
N SER A 116 12.54 -4.04 6.05
CA SER A 116 11.48 -3.05 5.82
C SER A 116 10.12 -3.73 5.88
N VAL A 117 9.30 -3.33 6.86
CA VAL A 117 7.92 -3.81 7.02
C VAL A 117 6.98 -2.74 6.49
N TYR A 118 6.11 -3.14 5.59
CA TYR A 118 5.00 -2.30 5.09
C TYR A 118 3.76 -2.65 5.91
N ALA A 119 2.96 -1.66 6.26
CA ALA A 119 1.79 -1.89 7.10
C ALA A 119 0.66 -0.96 6.73
N GLU A 120 -0.49 -1.54 6.45
CA GLU A 120 -1.73 -0.84 6.18
C GLU A 120 -2.85 -1.33 7.09
N SER A 121 -3.83 -0.47 7.35
CA SER A 121 -4.95 -0.82 8.20
C SER A 121 -6.27 -0.27 7.69
N VAL A 122 -7.35 -0.98 8.03
CA VAL A 122 -8.71 -0.55 7.74
C VAL A 122 -9.58 -0.68 8.99
N LEU A 123 -10.53 0.23 9.13
CA LEU A 123 -11.57 0.13 10.14
C LEU A 123 -12.75 -0.69 9.61
N ILE A 124 -13.10 -1.72 10.33
CA ILE A 124 -14.26 -2.56 10.06
C ILE A 124 -15.36 -2.16 11.05
N THR A 125 -16.44 -1.63 10.51
CA THR A 125 -17.59 -1.16 11.30
C THR A 125 -18.80 -2.04 11.09
N THR A 126 -19.67 -2.11 12.09
CA THR A 126 -20.98 -2.75 11.99
C THR A 126 -21.91 -1.97 11.08
N ASN A 127 -22.95 -2.63 10.58
CA ASN A 127 -24.06 -1.93 9.92
C ASN A 127 -24.77 -1.00 10.93
N PRO A 128 -25.31 0.14 10.48
CA PRO A 128 -26.05 1.07 11.33
C PRO A 128 -27.27 0.45 12.04
N GLU A 129 -27.78 -0.65 11.51
CA GLU A 129 -28.93 -1.37 12.04
C GLU A 129 -28.60 -2.35 13.18
N SER A 130 -27.30 -2.61 13.44
CA SER A 130 -26.90 -3.47 14.55
C SER A 130 -26.91 -2.68 15.85
N SER A 131 -27.53 -3.25 16.89
CA SER A 131 -27.65 -2.63 18.22
C SER A 131 -26.32 -2.54 18.99
N SER A 132 -25.25 -3.12 18.46
CA SER A 132 -23.90 -3.11 19.06
C SER A 132 -22.91 -2.47 18.10
N TYR A 133 -22.37 -1.32 18.51
CA TYR A 133 -21.29 -0.65 17.79
C TYR A 133 -19.96 -1.02 18.44
N ASP A 134 -19.26 -1.98 17.84
CA ASP A 134 -17.96 -2.43 18.30
C ASP A 134 -17.01 -2.55 17.10
N PRO A 135 -16.50 -1.43 16.59
CA PRO A 135 -15.64 -1.43 15.43
C PRO A 135 -14.26 -2.01 15.74
N ARG A 136 -13.69 -2.68 14.74
CA ARG A 136 -12.38 -3.33 14.81
C ARG A 136 -11.42 -2.70 13.82
N LYS A 137 -10.13 -2.74 14.18
CA LYS A 137 -9.04 -2.40 13.28
C LYS A 137 -8.43 -3.69 12.75
N LEU A 138 -8.50 -3.90 11.44
CA LEU A 138 -7.75 -4.95 10.76
C LEU A 138 -6.49 -4.32 10.17
N LYS A 139 -5.33 -4.80 10.58
CA LYS A 139 -4.04 -4.33 10.11
C LYS A 139 -3.27 -5.48 9.47
N ILE A 140 -2.64 -5.22 8.33
CA ILE A 140 -1.77 -6.16 7.62
C ILE A 140 -0.35 -5.61 7.68
N PHE A 141 0.60 -6.51 7.83
CA PHE A 141 2.02 -6.22 7.83
C PHE A 141 2.68 -7.14 6.81
N CYS A 142 3.35 -6.58 5.82
CA CYS A 142 4.00 -7.34 4.77
C CYS A 142 5.49 -6.99 4.68
N TRP A 143 6.32 -7.99 4.37
CA TRP A 143 7.74 -7.84 4.11
C TRP A 143 8.21 -8.83 3.04
N GLY A 144 9.35 -8.57 2.45
CA GLY A 144 9.97 -9.48 1.47
C GLY A 144 10.49 -10.76 2.12
N LYS A 145 10.43 -11.86 1.37
CA LYS A 145 11.06 -13.14 1.74
C LYS A 145 12.57 -13.05 1.63
#